data_2a0dea496dc564b45a14a2e389485c13
#
_entry.id   2a0dea496dc564b45a14a2e389485c13
#
_cell.length_a   1.000
_cell.length_b   1.000
_cell.length_c   1.000
_cell.angle_alpha   90.00
_cell.angle_beta   90.00
_cell.angle_gamma   90.00
#
_symmetry.space_group_name_H-M   'P 1'
#
loop_
_entity.id
_entity.type
_entity.pdbx_description
1 polymer ?
#
loop_
_entity_poly.entity_id
_entity_poly.type
_entity_poly.pdbx_seq_one_letter_code
_entity_poly.pdbx_strand_id
1 'polypeptide(L)'
;MNPKEWRKELGEIVRDYFRSPELGHFYDTRITMERAQLYLSQLGIYVRRRRDYWPQVAANCPVFVVKQRIMSHEYEELVEDEYSDHGHLDLIFRQAREVGLSEQEVVDAEPLPTTRAAVFGWFWIART
;
A
#
# COMPACT_ATOMS: atom_id res chain seq x y z
N MET A 1 -5.21 -15.46 -22.73
CA MET A 1 -6.37 -14.78 -22.08
C MET A 1 -6.55 -13.40 -22.72
N ASN A 2 -7.74 -13.09 -23.20
CA ASN A 2 -8.02 -11.77 -23.78
C ASN A 2 -8.34 -10.73 -22.71
N PRO A 3 -8.37 -9.42 -23.02
CA PRO A 3 -8.61 -8.37 -22.02
C PRO A 3 -9.94 -8.46 -21.25
N LYS A 4 -10.98 -9.05 -21.85
CA LYS A 4 -12.29 -9.24 -21.18
C LYS A 4 -12.23 -10.38 -20.17
N GLU A 5 -11.55 -11.46 -20.51
CA GLU A 5 -11.30 -12.59 -19.61
C GLU A 5 -10.47 -12.15 -18.41
N TRP A 6 -9.40 -11.40 -18.63
CA TRP A 6 -8.60 -10.82 -17.54
C TRP A 6 -9.42 -9.94 -16.60
N ARG A 7 -10.23 -9.03 -17.14
CA ARG A 7 -11.09 -8.17 -16.31
C ARG A 7 -12.09 -8.97 -15.49
N LYS A 8 -12.65 -10.02 -16.07
CA LYS A 8 -13.59 -10.91 -15.37
C LYS A 8 -12.89 -11.61 -14.20
N GLU A 9 -11.75 -12.24 -14.45
CA GLU A 9 -10.99 -13.00 -13.46
C GLU A 9 -10.49 -12.08 -12.32
N LEU A 10 -9.89 -10.93 -12.66
CA LEU A 10 -9.50 -9.95 -11.64
C LEU A 10 -10.69 -9.44 -10.83
N GLY A 11 -11.85 -9.23 -11.49
CA GLY A 11 -13.09 -8.85 -10.79
C GLY A 11 -13.62 -9.94 -9.85
N GLU A 12 -13.40 -11.21 -10.17
CA GLU A 12 -13.74 -12.34 -9.29
C GLU A 12 -12.81 -12.39 -8.08
N ILE A 13 -11.49 -12.28 -8.28
CA ILE A 13 -10.49 -12.21 -7.21
C ILE A 13 -10.80 -11.06 -6.24
N VAL A 14 -11.10 -9.88 -6.76
CA VAL A 14 -11.45 -8.71 -5.93
C VAL A 14 -12.72 -8.97 -5.12
N ARG A 15 -13.77 -9.53 -5.75
CA ARG A 15 -15.02 -9.86 -5.03
C ARG A 15 -14.79 -10.90 -3.94
N ASP A 16 -13.99 -11.92 -4.20
CA ASP A 16 -13.68 -12.97 -3.23
C ASP A 16 -12.87 -12.41 -2.06
N TYR A 17 -11.91 -11.52 -2.34
CA TYR A 17 -11.18 -10.79 -1.31
C TYR A 17 -12.11 -9.97 -0.41
N PHE A 18 -13.03 -9.18 -0.99
CA PHE A 18 -13.98 -8.38 -0.21
C PHE A 18 -15.01 -9.20 0.58
N ARG A 19 -15.16 -10.49 0.26
CA ARG A 19 -15.99 -11.45 0.99
C ARG A 19 -15.20 -12.31 1.98
N SER A 20 -13.89 -12.14 2.03
CA SER A 20 -13.06 -12.95 2.91
C SER A 20 -13.41 -12.69 4.39
N PRO A 21 -13.38 -13.73 5.23
CA PRO A 21 -13.61 -13.57 6.67
C PRO A 21 -12.63 -12.61 7.33
N GLU A 22 -11.39 -12.54 6.85
CA GLU A 22 -10.34 -11.66 7.34
C GLU A 22 -10.69 -10.20 7.13
N LEU A 23 -11.18 -9.84 5.95
CA LEU A 23 -11.58 -8.48 5.66
C LEU A 23 -12.87 -8.10 6.40
N GLY A 24 -13.83 -9.03 6.48
CA GLY A 24 -15.03 -8.85 7.32
C GLY A 24 -14.64 -8.57 8.77
N HIS A 25 -13.74 -9.36 9.34
CA HIS A 25 -13.24 -9.15 10.70
C HIS A 25 -12.53 -7.79 10.87
N PHE A 26 -11.78 -7.36 9.88
CA PHE A 26 -11.15 -6.02 9.89
C PHE A 26 -12.20 -4.91 9.97
N TYR A 27 -13.25 -4.95 9.14
CA TYR A 27 -14.31 -3.94 9.14
C TYR A 27 -15.18 -3.95 10.40
N ASP A 28 -15.40 -5.13 10.98
CA ASP A 28 -16.17 -5.27 12.21
C ASP A 28 -15.36 -4.92 13.46
N THR A 29 -14.04 -4.75 13.32
CA THR A 29 -13.16 -4.44 14.43
C THR A 29 -13.34 -3.00 14.88
N ARG A 30 -13.73 -2.80 16.14
CA ARG A 30 -13.77 -1.46 16.75
C ARG A 30 -12.38 -0.84 16.78
N ILE A 31 -12.23 0.32 16.17
CA ILE A 31 -10.99 1.10 16.21
C ILE A 31 -10.89 1.78 17.57
N THR A 32 -9.89 1.39 18.37
CA THR A 32 -9.44 2.13 19.56
C THR A 32 -8.25 3.01 19.19
N MET A 33 -7.85 3.90 20.10
CA MET A 33 -6.68 4.76 19.88
C MET A 33 -5.42 3.92 19.63
N GLU A 34 -5.18 2.89 20.45
CA GLU A 34 -4.02 2.00 20.32
C GLU A 34 -4.03 1.23 18.99
N ARG A 35 -5.20 0.80 18.54
CA ARG A 35 -5.34 0.13 17.24
C ARG A 35 -5.10 1.08 16.07
N ALA A 36 -5.58 2.32 16.18
CA ALA A 36 -5.31 3.35 15.17
C ALA A 36 -3.81 3.68 15.09
N GLN A 37 -3.16 3.84 16.23
CA GLN A 37 -1.71 4.04 16.31
C GLN A 37 -0.94 2.87 15.69
N LEU A 38 -1.27 1.64 16.07
CA LEU A 38 -0.65 0.44 15.51
C LEU A 38 -0.87 0.37 13.99
N TYR A 39 -2.10 0.58 13.52
CA TYR A 39 -2.44 0.56 12.10
C TYR A 39 -1.62 1.57 11.30
N LEU A 40 -1.58 2.83 11.76
CA LEU A 40 -0.85 3.90 11.07
C LEU A 40 0.67 3.67 11.07
N SER A 41 1.23 3.13 12.15
CA SER A 41 2.62 2.73 12.19
C SER A 41 2.94 1.66 11.14
N GLN A 42 2.11 0.62 11.03
CA GLN A 42 2.31 -0.46 10.06
C GLN A 42 2.03 0.01 8.62
N LEU A 43 1.04 0.86 8.42
CA LEU A 43 0.74 1.46 7.13
C LEU A 43 1.90 2.36 6.66
N GLY A 44 2.52 3.12 7.56
CA GLY A 44 3.70 3.93 7.26
C GLY A 44 4.88 3.09 6.76
N ILE A 45 5.11 1.92 7.36
CA ILE A 45 6.12 0.97 6.88
C ILE A 45 5.77 0.48 5.47
N TYR A 46 4.54 0.05 5.26
CA TYR A 46 4.06 -0.47 3.97
C TYR A 46 4.20 0.58 2.86
N VAL A 47 3.71 1.81 3.09
CA VAL A 47 3.75 2.90 2.11
C VAL A 47 5.18 3.30 1.77
N ARG A 48 6.09 3.36 2.74
CA ARG A 48 7.52 3.62 2.48
C ARG A 48 8.17 2.53 1.62
N ARG A 49 7.85 1.25 1.90
CA ARG A 49 8.42 0.11 1.18
C ARG A 49 7.79 -0.12 -0.18
N ARG A 50 6.55 0.29 -0.39
CA ARG A 50 5.88 0.25 -1.67
C ARG A 50 6.70 0.93 -2.79
N ARG A 51 7.35 2.01 -2.46
CA ARG A 51 8.22 2.80 -3.36
C ARG A 51 9.43 2.02 -3.89
N ASP A 52 9.83 0.97 -3.19
CA ASP A 52 10.99 0.18 -3.57
C ASP A 52 10.63 -0.90 -4.63
N TYR A 53 9.41 -1.43 -4.62
CA TYR A 53 9.04 -2.52 -5.54
C TYR A 53 8.27 -2.08 -6.79
N TRP A 54 7.51 -1.00 -6.79
CA TRP A 54 6.83 -0.52 -8.00
C TRP A 54 7.79 -0.12 -9.13
N PRO A 55 8.90 0.58 -8.89
CA PRO A 55 9.93 0.79 -9.90
C PRO A 55 10.51 -0.51 -10.46
N GLN A 56 10.62 -1.56 -9.65
CA GLN A 56 11.05 -2.88 -10.14
C GLN A 56 10.01 -3.50 -11.09
N VAL A 57 8.73 -3.38 -10.76
CA VAL A 57 7.65 -3.80 -11.68
C VAL A 57 7.73 -3.03 -12.99
N ALA A 58 7.94 -1.71 -12.94
CA ALA A 58 8.11 -0.90 -14.14
C ALA A 58 9.36 -1.31 -14.94
N ALA A 59 10.48 -1.59 -14.26
CA ALA A 59 11.70 -2.03 -14.92
C ALA A 59 11.50 -3.35 -15.69
N ASN A 60 10.81 -4.31 -15.09
CA ASN A 60 10.55 -5.64 -15.65
C ASN A 60 9.40 -5.66 -16.68
N CYS A 61 8.53 -4.67 -16.70
CA CYS A 61 7.40 -4.63 -17.62
C CYS A 61 7.88 -4.39 -19.07
N PRO A 62 7.56 -5.26 -20.04
CA PRO A 62 7.97 -5.07 -21.44
C PRO A 62 7.12 -4.02 -22.17
N VAL A 63 5.99 -3.60 -21.61
CA VAL A 63 5.02 -2.71 -22.26
C VAL A 63 5.25 -1.26 -21.85
N PHE A 64 5.74 -0.44 -22.76
CA PHE A 64 6.13 0.95 -22.48
C PHE A 64 5.00 1.82 -21.91
N VAL A 65 3.79 1.73 -22.43
CA VAL A 65 2.63 2.49 -21.91
C VAL A 65 2.29 2.11 -20.46
N VAL A 66 2.51 0.86 -20.08
CA VAL A 66 2.32 0.40 -18.68
C VAL A 66 3.41 1.00 -17.78
N LYS A 67 4.67 1.01 -18.24
CA LYS A 67 5.76 1.71 -17.53
C LYS A 67 5.42 3.17 -17.26
N GLN A 68 4.95 3.89 -18.28
CA GLN A 68 4.56 5.30 -18.14
C GLN A 68 3.45 5.47 -17.10
N ARG A 69 2.45 4.59 -17.07
CA ARG A 69 1.37 4.62 -16.07
C ARG A 69 1.88 4.36 -14.64
N ILE A 70 2.77 3.39 -14.49
CA ILE A 70 3.37 3.11 -13.18
C ILE A 70 4.17 4.33 -12.71
N MET A 71 5.00 4.91 -13.56
CA MET A 71 5.82 6.06 -13.19
C MET A 71 5.00 7.31 -12.88
N SER A 72 3.90 7.56 -13.62
CA SER A 72 2.97 8.64 -13.32
C SER A 72 2.32 8.44 -11.95
N HIS A 73 1.85 7.23 -11.66
CA HIS A 73 1.28 6.90 -10.36
C HIS A 73 2.29 7.02 -9.22
N GLU A 74 3.54 6.57 -9.44
CA GLU A 74 4.59 6.72 -8.42
C GLU A 74 4.98 8.17 -8.18
N TYR A 75 4.83 9.04 -9.17
CA TYR A 75 5.01 10.48 -8.98
C TYR A 75 3.97 11.02 -7.98
N GLU A 76 2.69 10.69 -8.15
CA GLU A 76 1.61 11.08 -7.24
C GLU A 76 1.83 10.54 -5.82
N GLU A 77 2.32 9.32 -5.70
CA GLU A 77 2.59 8.66 -4.43
C GLU A 77 3.81 9.23 -3.68
N LEU A 78 4.81 9.72 -4.43
CA LEU A 78 6.12 10.08 -3.88
C LEU A 78 6.34 11.57 -3.73
N VAL A 79 5.77 12.35 -4.64
CA VAL A 79 6.13 13.75 -4.82
C VAL A 79 4.97 14.65 -4.49
N GLU A 80 3.89 14.58 -5.26
CA GLU A 80 2.72 15.42 -5.04
C GLU A 80 1.47 14.86 -5.73
N ASP A 81 0.31 15.09 -5.15
CA ASP A 81 -1.00 14.86 -5.75
C ASP A 81 -1.98 15.98 -5.37
N GLU A 82 -3.27 15.83 -5.71
CA GLU A 82 -4.30 16.80 -5.37
C GLU A 82 -4.57 16.98 -3.86
N TYR A 83 -4.03 16.10 -3.01
CA TYR A 83 -4.26 16.06 -1.56
C TYR A 83 -2.99 16.33 -0.74
N SER A 84 -1.81 16.23 -1.36
CA SER A 84 -0.54 16.35 -0.66
C SER A 84 0.59 16.86 -1.57
N ASP A 85 1.27 17.90 -1.10
CA ASP A 85 2.47 18.46 -1.74
C ASP A 85 3.74 17.61 -1.49
N HIS A 86 3.62 16.53 -0.72
CA HIS A 86 4.74 15.67 -0.29
C HIS A 86 4.44 14.18 -0.43
N GLY A 87 3.50 13.83 -1.32
CA GLY A 87 3.08 12.46 -1.57
C GLY A 87 2.30 11.81 -0.41
N HIS A 88 1.93 10.56 -0.58
CA HIS A 88 1.01 9.87 0.34
C HIS A 88 1.58 9.58 1.73
N LEU A 89 2.90 9.60 1.91
CA LEU A 89 3.47 9.43 3.24
C LEU A 89 3.13 10.61 4.18
N ASP A 90 3.04 11.82 3.64
CA ASP A 90 2.62 12.99 4.42
C ASP A 90 1.17 12.85 4.92
N LEU A 91 0.28 12.24 4.13
CA LEU A 91 -1.09 11.95 4.57
C LEU A 91 -1.10 11.02 5.78
N ILE A 92 -0.22 10.01 5.80
CA ILE A 92 -0.08 9.12 6.96
C ILE A 92 0.46 9.87 8.17
N PHE A 93 1.45 10.73 8.00
CA PHE A 93 1.97 11.55 9.09
C PHE A 93 0.92 12.51 9.66
N ARG A 94 0.09 13.10 8.79
CA ARG A 94 -1.04 13.94 9.25
C ARG A 94 -2.03 13.13 10.09
N GLN A 95 -2.43 11.95 9.62
CA GLN A 95 -3.32 11.06 10.37
C GLN A 95 -2.69 10.54 11.66
N ALA A 96 -1.40 10.25 11.65
CA ALA A 96 -0.66 9.80 12.83
C ALA A 96 -0.65 10.87 13.94
N ARG A 97 -0.45 12.12 13.57
CA ARG A 97 -0.55 13.24 14.52
C ARG A 97 -1.92 13.36 15.20
N GLU A 98 -3.01 13.10 14.46
CA GLU A 98 -4.37 13.11 15.01
C GLU A 98 -4.61 12.02 16.06
N VAL A 99 -3.85 10.95 16.03
CA VAL A 99 -3.91 9.88 17.04
C VAL A 99 -2.76 9.92 18.04
N GLY A 100 -2.01 11.03 18.06
CA GLY A 100 -0.96 11.28 19.06
C GLY A 100 0.37 10.59 18.76
N LEU A 101 0.62 10.16 17.52
CA LEU A 101 1.93 9.68 17.07
C LEU A 101 2.73 10.81 16.41
N SER A 102 4.00 10.91 16.72
CA SER A 102 4.96 11.72 15.97
C SER A 102 5.35 11.03 14.66
N GLU A 103 5.84 11.80 13.71
CA GLU A 103 6.40 11.27 12.46
C GLU A 103 7.56 10.30 12.72
N GLN A 104 8.40 10.62 13.71
CA GLN A 104 9.55 9.79 14.07
C GLN A 104 9.09 8.41 14.59
N GLU A 105 8.03 8.35 15.39
CA GLU A 105 7.48 7.06 15.86
C GLU A 105 6.92 6.21 14.69
N VAL A 106 6.34 6.82 13.68
CA VAL A 106 5.93 6.11 12.45
C VAL A 106 7.13 5.63 11.66
N VAL A 107 8.19 6.45 11.58
CA VAL A 107 9.42 6.10 10.86
C VAL A 107 10.19 4.98 11.56
N ASP A 108 10.29 5.01 12.87
CA ASP A 108 11.04 4.05 13.69
C ASP A 108 10.24 2.78 14.04
N ALA A 109 8.96 2.73 13.63
CA ALA A 109 8.11 1.58 13.92
C ALA A 109 8.69 0.28 13.38
N GLU A 110 8.68 -0.76 14.22
CA GLU A 110 9.08 -2.10 13.81
C GLU A 110 7.91 -2.84 13.10
N PRO A 111 8.18 -3.50 11.97
CA PRO A 111 7.15 -4.22 11.25
C PRO A 111 6.69 -5.47 12.02
N LEU A 112 5.38 -5.61 12.17
CA LEU A 112 4.78 -6.88 12.60
C LEU A 112 5.18 -8.02 11.65
N PRO A 113 5.17 -9.28 12.11
CA PRO A 113 5.45 -10.42 11.24
C PRO A 113 4.61 -10.44 9.95
N THR A 114 3.33 -10.08 10.05
CA THR A 114 2.41 -9.98 8.90
C THR A 114 2.78 -8.85 7.94
N THR A 115 3.14 -7.68 8.46
CA THR A 115 3.61 -6.54 7.66
C THR A 115 4.91 -6.90 6.93
N ARG A 116 5.84 -7.54 7.65
CA ARG A 116 7.11 -8.02 7.07
C ARG A 116 6.87 -9.03 5.96
N ALA A 117 5.97 -9.99 6.18
CA ALA A 117 5.62 -11.00 5.17
C ALA A 117 4.97 -10.37 3.93
N ALA A 118 4.07 -9.40 4.10
CA ALA A 118 3.45 -8.69 2.99
C ALA A 118 4.47 -7.90 2.17
N VAL A 119 5.34 -7.13 2.81
CA VAL A 119 6.42 -6.38 2.14
C VAL A 119 7.35 -7.32 1.38
N PHE A 120 7.77 -8.44 2.01
CA PHE A 120 8.62 -9.44 1.36
C PHE A 120 7.93 -10.07 0.15
N GLY A 121 6.64 -10.42 0.27
CA GLY A 121 5.85 -10.99 -0.82
C GLY A 121 5.77 -10.05 -2.02
N TRP A 122 5.54 -8.77 -1.81
CA TRP A 122 5.54 -7.77 -2.88
C TRP A 122 6.90 -7.63 -3.57
N PHE A 123 8.00 -7.62 -2.81
CA PHE A 123 9.33 -7.62 -3.38
C PHE A 123 9.61 -8.86 -4.22
N TRP A 124 9.16 -10.02 -3.76
CA TRP A 124 9.28 -11.27 -4.51
C TRP A 124 8.55 -11.18 -5.85
N ILE A 125 7.27 -10.78 -5.83
CA ILE A 125 6.43 -10.65 -7.04
C ILE A 125 7.03 -9.62 -8.02
N ALA A 126 7.54 -8.51 -7.51
CA ALA A 126 8.10 -7.46 -8.36
C ALA A 126 9.37 -7.88 -9.12
N ARG A 127 10.07 -8.91 -8.66
CA ARG A 127 11.31 -9.42 -9.27
C ARG A 127 11.11 -10.57 -10.25
N THR A 128 9.95 -11.21 -10.24
CA THR A 128 9.60 -12.31 -11.14
C THR A 128 8.90 -11.83 -12.39
#